data_c14caf4e5dccfdd5691b27ea7c21148d
#
_entry.id   c14caf4e5dccfdd5691b27ea7c21148d
#
_cell.length_a   1.000
_cell.length_b   1.000
_cell.length_c   1.000
_cell.angle_alpha   90.00
_cell.angle_beta   90.00
_cell.angle_gamma   90.00
#
_symmetry.space_group_name_H-M   'P 1'
#
loop_
_entity.id
_entity.type
_entity.pdbx_description
1 polymer ?
#
loop_
_entity_poly.entity_id
_entity_poly.type
_entity_poly.pdbx_seq_one_letter_code
_entity_poly.pdbx_strand_id
1 'polypeptide(L)'
;MQKIVKAKKPFIYPNNSNFKLAVWEEWAKVGGQSTGERPLEKFYESLSYHVDLPTLWQNKKEARLCFCEGASLRFDTFPDYLTHEVIPMFWDCWPKYWGVTEKWIKKHNVRTVFFTSSQTADHFRQLFPERNIFHIPEAIETELYKDEKKLRDRTIDYLEFGRCSRIVDSSKFDSSIRVLSSFNEKSGLATRTDLINALSNSKITIALTRLDNQPEIAEGIDTLTQRYWECMLSGVILLGRAPQELIDFIGYDPTVQINLQDVNSQIIHIKENIESYQELVDKNRQTALQLGDWKLRIKEIRKILLDLGYSL
;
A
#
# COMPACT_ATOMS: atom_id res chain seq x y z
N MET A 1 9.82 -26.14 20.20
CA MET A 1 8.36 -26.04 20.41
C MET A 1 7.79 -25.26 19.23
N GLN A 2 6.83 -25.84 18.51
CA GLN A 2 6.26 -25.23 17.31
C GLN A 2 5.51 -23.92 17.67
N LYS A 3 5.77 -22.83 16.94
CA LYS A 3 5.13 -21.55 17.17
C LYS A 3 3.90 -21.43 16.26
N ILE A 4 2.76 -21.10 16.86
CA ILE A 4 1.50 -20.88 16.15
C ILE A 4 1.45 -19.39 15.78
N VAL A 5 1.23 -19.08 14.50
CA VAL A 5 1.06 -17.71 14.02
C VAL A 5 -0.41 -17.33 14.03
N LYS A 6 -0.72 -16.29 14.80
CA LYS A 6 -2.05 -15.65 14.77
C LYS A 6 -1.91 -14.22 14.25
N ALA A 7 -2.72 -13.83 13.28
CA ALA A 7 -2.74 -12.44 12.83
C ALA A 7 -3.47 -11.55 13.85
N LYS A 8 -2.82 -10.46 14.22
CA LYS A 8 -3.39 -9.45 15.11
C LYS A 8 -4.36 -8.58 14.34
N LYS A 9 -5.60 -8.44 14.85
CA LYS A 9 -6.58 -7.51 14.27
C LYS A 9 -6.00 -6.09 14.35
N PRO A 10 -5.87 -5.37 13.21
CA PRO A 10 -5.36 -4.01 13.20
C PRO A 10 -6.39 -3.05 13.80
N PHE A 11 -5.92 -1.91 14.30
CA PHE A 11 -6.78 -0.80 14.68
C PHE A 11 -7.34 -0.10 13.44
N ILE A 12 -8.62 0.28 13.50
CA ILE A 12 -9.33 0.98 12.42
C ILE A 12 -9.38 2.47 12.79
N TYR A 13 -8.60 3.29 12.11
CA TYR A 13 -8.70 4.73 12.23
C TYR A 13 -9.96 5.21 11.51
N PRO A 14 -10.85 5.98 12.19
CA PRO A 14 -11.92 6.68 11.50
C PRO A 14 -11.32 7.56 10.39
N ASN A 15 -11.83 7.47 9.18
CA ASN A 15 -11.42 8.25 8.00
C ASN A 15 -10.16 7.79 7.23
N ASN A 16 -9.53 6.66 7.56
CA ASN A 16 -8.46 6.11 6.74
C ASN A 16 -8.92 4.88 5.95
N SER A 17 -8.37 4.69 4.74
CA SER A 17 -8.49 3.42 4.03
C SER A 17 -7.78 2.33 4.85
N ASN A 18 -8.55 1.38 5.38
CA ASN A 18 -8.02 0.37 6.28
C ASN A 18 -7.41 -0.80 5.51
N PHE A 19 -6.36 -0.54 4.70
CA PHE A 19 -5.62 -1.58 3.99
C PHE A 19 -5.11 -2.68 4.93
N LYS A 20 -4.74 -2.33 6.16
CA LYS A 20 -4.33 -3.31 7.18
C LYS A 20 -5.48 -4.25 7.54
N LEU A 21 -6.71 -3.75 7.58
CA LEU A 21 -7.90 -4.57 7.83
C LEU A 21 -8.15 -5.54 6.67
N ALA A 22 -8.07 -5.07 5.43
CA ALA A 22 -8.24 -5.91 4.25
C ALA A 22 -7.26 -7.10 4.23
N VAL A 23 -6.00 -6.85 4.56
CA VAL A 23 -4.98 -7.92 4.66
C VAL A 23 -5.29 -8.90 5.78
N TRP A 24 -5.74 -8.40 6.93
CA TRP A 24 -6.14 -9.23 8.07
C TRP A 24 -7.37 -10.09 7.74
N GLU A 25 -8.35 -9.54 7.04
CA GLU A 25 -9.53 -10.28 6.58
C GLU A 25 -9.16 -11.36 5.57
N GLU A 26 -8.24 -11.07 4.64
CA GLU A 26 -7.73 -12.09 3.71
C GLU A 26 -6.98 -13.21 4.42
N TRP A 27 -6.20 -12.89 5.46
CA TRP A 27 -5.60 -13.92 6.31
C TRP A 27 -6.65 -14.85 6.92
N ALA A 28 -7.75 -14.30 7.44
CA ALA A 28 -8.84 -15.09 8.00
C ALA A 28 -9.58 -15.94 6.95
N LYS A 29 -9.83 -15.39 5.75
CA LYS A 29 -10.48 -16.12 4.63
C LYS A 29 -9.70 -17.35 4.18
N VAL A 30 -8.38 -17.32 4.23
CA VAL A 30 -7.54 -18.48 3.88
C VAL A 30 -7.32 -19.45 5.05
N GLY A 31 -8.13 -19.37 6.10
CA GLY A 31 -8.08 -20.26 7.26
C GLY A 31 -6.97 -19.95 8.26
N GLY A 32 -6.41 -18.73 8.24
CA GLY A 32 -5.43 -18.26 9.22
C GLY A 32 -6.07 -18.02 10.59
N GLN A 33 -5.34 -18.33 11.65
CA GLN A 33 -5.76 -17.98 13.00
C GLN A 33 -5.62 -16.49 13.24
N SER A 34 -6.58 -15.87 13.93
CA SER A 34 -6.58 -14.45 14.24
C SER A 34 -6.90 -14.20 15.72
N THR A 35 -6.45 -13.05 16.22
CA THR A 35 -6.88 -12.55 17.55
C THR A 35 -8.25 -11.89 17.42
N GLY A 36 -9.02 -11.91 18.52
CA GLY A 36 -10.30 -11.22 18.60
C GLY A 36 -10.17 -9.69 18.56
N GLU A 37 -11.29 -9.01 18.80
CA GLU A 37 -11.31 -7.55 18.92
C GLU A 37 -10.43 -7.05 20.05
N ARG A 38 -9.89 -5.84 19.88
CA ARG A 38 -9.05 -5.17 20.88
C ARG A 38 -9.96 -4.28 21.74
N PRO A 39 -10.31 -4.68 22.96
CA PRO A 39 -10.99 -3.78 23.86
C PRO A 39 -10.05 -2.64 24.29
N LEU A 40 -10.60 -1.45 24.52
CA LEU A 40 -9.88 -0.29 25.06
C LEU A 40 -8.75 0.26 24.17
N GLU A 41 -8.94 0.30 22.85
CA GLU A 41 -7.88 0.72 21.89
C GLU A 41 -7.25 2.08 22.19
N LYS A 42 -8.04 3.10 22.54
CA LYS A 42 -7.54 4.45 22.91
C LYS A 42 -6.63 4.41 24.15
N PHE A 43 -6.92 3.53 25.10
CA PHE A 43 -6.08 3.33 26.28
C PHE A 43 -4.75 2.68 25.88
N TYR A 44 -4.79 1.65 25.04
CA TYR A 44 -3.57 1.01 24.52
C TYR A 44 -2.74 1.94 23.65
N GLU A 45 -3.38 2.78 22.83
CA GLU A 45 -2.70 3.80 22.04
C GLU A 45 -1.90 4.73 22.95
N SER A 46 -2.56 5.36 23.92
CA SER A 46 -1.89 6.25 24.89
C SER A 46 -0.76 5.54 25.63
N LEU A 47 -1.01 4.32 26.10
CA LEU A 47 -0.03 3.56 26.87
C LEU A 47 1.18 3.18 26.02
N SER A 48 0.99 2.82 24.74
CA SER A 48 2.08 2.40 23.85
C SER A 48 3.10 3.50 23.57
N TYR A 49 2.70 4.77 23.60
CA TYR A 49 3.59 5.90 23.44
C TYR A 49 4.41 6.23 24.69
N HIS A 50 3.88 5.91 25.87
CA HIS A 50 4.49 6.28 27.14
C HIS A 50 5.26 5.12 27.83
N VAL A 51 4.97 3.87 27.43
CA VAL A 51 5.53 2.69 28.07
C VAL A 51 6.45 1.94 27.14
N ASP A 52 7.74 2.02 27.37
CA ASP A 52 8.77 1.26 26.65
C ASP A 52 9.26 0.08 27.50
N LEU A 53 8.40 -0.92 27.67
CA LEU A 53 8.71 -2.10 28.47
C LEU A 53 9.60 -3.08 27.72
N PRO A 54 10.50 -3.79 28.42
CA PRO A 54 11.24 -4.89 27.83
C PRO A 54 10.31 -6.09 27.57
N THR A 55 10.74 -6.97 26.67
CA THR A 55 10.05 -8.25 26.46
C THR A 55 10.08 -9.08 27.75
N LEU A 56 8.91 -9.49 28.25
CA LEU A 56 8.77 -10.17 29.53
C LEU A 56 9.12 -11.67 29.45
N TRP A 57 8.99 -12.29 28.26
CA TRP A 57 9.17 -13.73 28.09
C TRP A 57 10.20 -14.04 27.00
N GLN A 58 11.19 -14.86 27.34
CA GLN A 58 12.21 -15.31 26.39
C GLN A 58 11.73 -16.49 25.52
N ASN A 59 10.93 -17.40 26.08
CA ASN A 59 10.42 -18.59 25.40
C ASN A 59 8.96 -18.42 24.99
N LYS A 60 8.74 -17.76 23.87
CA LYS A 60 7.41 -17.47 23.36
C LYS A 60 6.85 -18.67 22.60
N LYS A 61 5.65 -19.12 22.98
CA LYS A 61 5.00 -20.30 22.39
C LYS A 61 4.22 -19.95 21.11
N GLU A 62 3.74 -18.72 21.03
CA GLU A 62 2.95 -18.23 19.90
C GLU A 62 3.61 -17.02 19.24
N ALA A 63 3.40 -16.87 17.95
CA ALA A 63 3.79 -15.70 17.18
C ALA A 63 2.56 -14.85 16.79
N ARG A 64 2.79 -13.55 16.65
CA ARG A 64 1.78 -12.58 16.21
C ARG A 64 2.24 -11.91 14.92
N LEU A 65 1.52 -12.14 13.82
CA LEU A 65 1.64 -11.34 12.60
C LEU A 65 0.94 -10.00 12.86
N CYS A 66 1.69 -8.91 12.81
CA CYS A 66 1.20 -7.56 13.08
C CYS A 66 1.38 -6.69 11.84
N PHE A 67 0.31 -6.03 11.42
CA PHE A 67 0.30 -5.10 10.29
C PHE A 67 0.62 -3.70 10.80
N CYS A 68 1.80 -3.19 10.44
CA CYS A 68 2.40 -2.00 11.03
C CYS A 68 2.65 -0.90 10.00
N GLU A 69 2.58 0.34 10.43
CA GLU A 69 3.18 1.46 9.71
C GLU A 69 4.45 1.90 10.43
N GLY A 70 5.41 2.46 9.70
CA GLY A 70 6.64 2.96 10.30
C GLY A 70 6.40 3.96 11.44
N ALA A 71 5.35 4.78 11.32
CA ALA A 71 4.97 5.77 12.34
C ALA A 71 4.29 5.18 13.57
N SER A 72 3.57 4.05 13.44
CA SER A 72 2.71 3.48 14.49
C SER A 72 3.21 2.14 15.05
N LEU A 73 4.45 1.76 14.74
CA LEU A 73 5.05 0.47 15.10
C LEU A 73 4.79 0.03 16.55
N ARG A 74 5.00 0.91 17.51
CA ARG A 74 4.81 0.58 18.93
C ARG A 74 3.36 0.27 19.23
N PHE A 75 2.44 1.06 18.73
CA PHE A 75 1.02 0.87 18.90
C PHE A 75 0.51 -0.39 18.20
N ASP A 76 0.90 -0.60 16.95
CA ASP A 76 0.47 -1.75 16.16
C ASP A 76 0.93 -3.09 16.77
N THR A 77 2.04 -3.09 17.50
CA THR A 77 2.61 -4.30 18.09
C THR A 77 2.34 -4.47 19.59
N PHE A 78 1.95 -3.40 20.30
CA PHE A 78 1.60 -3.47 21.73
C PHE A 78 0.21 -4.12 21.93
N PRO A 79 0.01 -4.94 22.98
CA PRO A 79 0.97 -5.43 23.96
C PRO A 79 1.67 -6.74 23.54
N ASP A 80 1.47 -7.23 22.34
CA ASP A 80 1.87 -8.58 21.93
C ASP A 80 3.38 -8.79 22.03
N TYR A 81 4.21 -7.77 21.74
CA TYR A 81 5.66 -7.90 21.84
C TYR A 81 6.15 -8.21 23.28
N LEU A 82 5.33 -7.97 24.29
CA LEU A 82 5.69 -8.29 25.70
C LEU A 82 5.72 -9.81 25.94
N THR A 83 4.82 -10.56 25.32
CA THR A 83 4.54 -11.96 25.61
C THR A 83 4.61 -12.91 24.41
N HIS A 84 4.58 -12.38 23.19
CA HIS A 84 4.57 -13.15 21.96
C HIS A 84 5.79 -12.81 21.09
N GLU A 85 6.16 -13.72 20.20
CA GLU A 85 7.03 -13.38 19.09
C GLU A 85 6.23 -12.53 18.11
N VAL A 86 6.69 -11.32 17.81
CA VAL A 86 6.05 -10.45 16.83
C VAL A 86 6.72 -10.62 15.48
N ILE A 87 5.89 -10.79 14.46
CA ILE A 87 6.27 -10.82 13.05
C ILE A 87 5.62 -9.58 12.42
N PRO A 88 6.33 -8.44 12.35
CA PRO A 88 5.77 -7.23 11.77
C PRO A 88 5.78 -7.31 10.24
N MET A 89 4.71 -6.81 9.62
CA MET A 89 4.65 -6.48 8.22
C MET A 89 4.47 -4.96 8.10
N PHE A 90 5.44 -4.30 7.46
CA PHE A 90 5.53 -2.85 7.44
C PHE A 90 5.05 -2.25 6.13
N TRP A 91 4.15 -1.27 6.24
CA TRP A 91 3.88 -0.23 5.26
C TRP A 91 4.55 1.07 5.65
N ASP A 92 4.80 1.94 4.69
CA ASP A 92 5.28 3.31 4.93
C ASP A 92 6.48 3.39 5.90
N CYS A 93 7.36 2.38 5.88
CA CYS A 93 8.59 2.39 6.68
C CYS A 93 9.68 3.20 5.94
N TRP A 94 9.46 4.51 5.87
CA TRP A 94 10.35 5.47 5.23
C TRP A 94 11.65 5.66 6.01
N PRO A 95 12.75 6.15 5.39
CA PRO A 95 14.06 6.28 6.03
C PRO A 95 14.04 7.01 7.38
N LYS A 96 13.22 8.04 7.54
CA LYS A 96 13.05 8.74 8.82
C LYS A 96 12.61 7.82 9.99
N TYR A 97 12.02 6.66 9.70
CA TYR A 97 11.60 5.68 10.72
C TYR A 97 12.61 4.55 10.91
N TRP A 98 13.63 4.41 10.06
CA TRP A 98 14.54 3.28 10.09
C TRP A 98 15.28 3.16 11.42
N GLY A 99 15.80 4.27 11.97
CA GLY A 99 16.51 4.24 13.25
C GLY A 99 15.64 3.79 14.44
N VAL A 100 14.34 4.14 14.43
CA VAL A 100 13.40 3.68 15.47
C VAL A 100 13.06 2.20 15.24
N THR A 101 12.82 1.81 14.01
CA THR A 101 12.51 0.42 13.62
C THR A 101 13.69 -0.52 13.93
N GLU A 102 14.92 -0.10 13.62
CA GLU A 102 16.16 -0.83 13.95
C GLU A 102 16.27 -1.09 15.45
N LYS A 103 16.16 -0.03 16.26
CA LYS A 103 16.25 -0.13 17.71
C LYS A 103 15.16 -1.06 18.26
N TRP A 104 13.96 -0.98 17.72
CA TRP A 104 12.83 -1.79 18.13
C TRP A 104 13.04 -3.28 17.79
N ILE A 105 13.48 -3.57 16.54
CA ILE A 105 13.81 -4.93 16.08
C ILE A 105 14.89 -5.56 17.00
N LYS A 106 15.95 -4.82 17.32
CA LYS A 106 17.02 -5.28 18.22
C LYS A 106 16.49 -5.55 19.64
N LYS A 107 15.77 -4.56 20.20
CA LYS A 107 15.26 -4.62 21.59
C LYS A 107 14.33 -5.80 21.82
N HIS A 108 13.43 -6.08 20.88
CA HIS A 108 12.44 -7.15 21.03
C HIS A 108 12.88 -8.47 20.39
N ASN A 109 14.13 -8.55 19.93
CA ASN A 109 14.71 -9.72 19.26
C ASN A 109 13.79 -10.28 18.15
N VAL A 110 13.27 -9.39 17.31
CA VAL A 110 12.39 -9.75 16.20
C VAL A 110 13.21 -10.51 15.16
N ARG A 111 12.78 -11.71 14.78
CA ARG A 111 13.52 -12.61 13.89
C ARG A 111 13.04 -12.58 12.45
N THR A 112 11.74 -12.38 12.27
CA THR A 112 11.08 -12.40 10.96
C THR A 112 10.34 -11.09 10.72
N VAL A 113 10.60 -10.44 9.60
CA VAL A 113 10.03 -9.13 9.24
C VAL A 113 9.64 -9.12 7.77
N PHE A 114 8.50 -8.53 7.45
CA PHE A 114 8.06 -8.26 6.10
C PHE A 114 8.02 -6.74 5.85
N PHE A 115 8.48 -6.31 4.68
CA PHE A 115 8.37 -4.91 4.22
C PHE A 115 7.66 -4.88 2.86
N THR A 116 6.83 -3.85 2.64
CA THR A 116 6.16 -3.65 1.35
C THR A 116 7.04 -2.93 0.32
N SER A 117 8.18 -2.38 0.72
CA SER A 117 9.20 -1.79 -0.15
C SER A 117 10.42 -2.70 -0.25
N SER A 118 10.84 -3.02 -1.47
CA SER A 118 12.05 -3.82 -1.74
C SER A 118 13.30 -3.13 -1.23
N GLN A 119 13.45 -1.83 -1.49
CA GLN A 119 14.60 -1.03 -1.06
C GLN A 119 14.71 -0.97 0.47
N THR A 120 13.57 -0.86 1.18
CA THR A 120 13.55 -0.92 2.64
C THR A 120 13.92 -2.32 3.12
N ALA A 121 13.42 -3.38 2.50
CA ALA A 121 13.79 -4.75 2.84
C ALA A 121 15.28 -4.99 2.65
N ASP A 122 15.87 -4.50 1.56
CA ASP A 122 17.30 -4.63 1.27
C ASP A 122 18.17 -3.90 2.29
N HIS A 123 17.78 -2.68 2.68
CA HIS A 123 18.44 -1.95 3.76
C HIS A 123 18.49 -2.78 5.05
N PHE A 124 17.35 -3.32 5.47
CA PHE A 124 17.28 -4.10 6.71
C PHE A 124 17.96 -5.48 6.60
N ARG A 125 18.00 -6.11 5.41
CA ARG A 125 18.81 -7.33 5.17
C ARG A 125 20.30 -7.08 5.35
N GLN A 126 20.80 -5.95 4.86
CA GLN A 126 22.20 -5.56 5.05
C GLN A 126 22.51 -5.30 6.54
N LEU A 127 21.57 -4.67 7.24
CA LEU A 127 21.73 -4.32 8.66
C LEU A 127 21.60 -5.54 9.59
N PHE A 128 20.83 -6.55 9.19
CA PHE A 128 20.52 -7.74 9.98
C PHE A 128 20.64 -9.03 9.14
N PRO A 129 21.85 -9.40 8.71
CA PRO A 129 22.03 -10.56 7.82
C PRO A 129 21.62 -11.90 8.46
N GLU A 130 21.52 -11.95 9.79
CA GLU A 130 21.10 -13.13 10.54
C GLU A 130 19.57 -13.26 10.72
N ARG A 131 18.79 -12.30 10.23
CA ARG A 131 17.32 -12.27 10.39
C ARG A 131 16.61 -12.60 9.08
N ASN A 132 15.39 -13.09 9.23
CA ASN A 132 14.52 -13.41 8.10
C ASN A 132 13.77 -12.15 7.64
N ILE A 133 14.28 -11.47 6.63
CA ILE A 133 13.69 -10.22 6.12
C ILE A 133 13.21 -10.43 4.70
N PHE A 134 11.92 -10.20 4.48
CA PHE A 134 11.25 -10.43 3.21
C PHE A 134 10.61 -9.17 2.65
N HIS A 135 10.63 -9.06 1.34
CA HIS A 135 9.82 -8.10 0.61
C HIS A 135 8.51 -8.78 0.19
N ILE A 136 7.38 -8.13 0.48
CA ILE A 136 6.04 -8.52 0.04
C ILE A 136 5.42 -7.28 -0.60
N PRO A 137 5.33 -7.20 -1.93
CA PRO A 137 4.82 -6.01 -2.62
C PRO A 137 3.41 -5.65 -2.16
N GLU A 138 3.09 -4.36 -2.17
CA GLU A 138 1.73 -3.90 -1.92
C GLU A 138 0.72 -4.53 -2.89
N ALA A 139 -0.49 -4.68 -2.44
CA ALA A 139 -1.60 -5.25 -3.20
C ALA A 139 -2.92 -4.53 -2.83
N ILE A 140 -4.02 -5.01 -3.40
CA ILE A 140 -5.35 -4.43 -3.22
C ILE A 140 -6.42 -5.52 -3.26
N GLU A 141 -7.65 -5.18 -2.87
CA GLU A 141 -8.81 -6.05 -3.05
C GLU A 141 -9.35 -5.90 -4.47
N THR A 142 -8.91 -6.77 -5.37
CA THR A 142 -9.23 -6.66 -6.81
C THR A 142 -10.72 -6.83 -7.09
N GLU A 143 -11.44 -7.58 -6.25
CA GLU A 143 -12.88 -7.85 -6.39
C GLU A 143 -13.77 -6.59 -6.24
N LEU A 144 -13.23 -5.49 -5.72
CA LEU A 144 -13.96 -4.22 -5.62
C LEU A 144 -14.04 -3.47 -6.96
N TYR A 145 -13.18 -3.80 -7.93
CA TYR A 145 -13.03 -3.08 -9.21
C TYR A 145 -13.72 -3.86 -10.34
N LYS A 146 -15.07 -3.89 -10.32
CA LYS A 146 -15.87 -4.69 -11.25
C LYS A 146 -16.20 -3.97 -12.57
N ASP A 147 -16.31 -2.64 -12.52
CA ASP A 147 -16.74 -1.87 -13.67
C ASP A 147 -15.65 -1.80 -14.74
N GLU A 148 -16.08 -2.09 -15.98
CA GLU A 148 -15.21 -2.04 -17.16
C GLU A 148 -15.85 -1.13 -18.22
N LYS A 149 -15.39 0.13 -18.28
CA LYS A 149 -15.79 1.09 -19.30
C LYS A 149 -14.63 1.36 -20.24
N LYS A 150 -14.89 1.34 -21.53
CA LYS A 150 -13.90 1.77 -22.51
C LYS A 150 -13.58 3.26 -22.31
N LEU A 151 -12.35 3.66 -22.58
CA LEU A 151 -11.88 5.03 -22.36
C LEU A 151 -12.75 6.08 -23.05
N ARG A 152 -13.20 5.81 -24.28
CA ARG A 152 -14.06 6.71 -25.07
C ARG A 152 -15.42 6.99 -24.41
N ASP A 153 -15.94 6.03 -23.62
CA ASP A 153 -17.26 6.12 -22.99
C ASP A 153 -17.22 6.82 -21.63
N ARG A 154 -16.03 7.20 -21.16
CA ARG A 154 -15.82 7.85 -19.85
C ARG A 154 -16.07 9.34 -19.93
N THR A 155 -16.69 9.88 -18.89
CA THR A 155 -17.19 11.26 -18.87
C THR A 155 -16.26 12.25 -18.19
N ILE A 156 -15.31 11.81 -17.38
CA ILE A 156 -14.30 12.62 -16.67
C ILE A 156 -13.00 12.54 -17.47
N ASP A 157 -12.45 13.69 -17.89
CA ASP A 157 -11.20 13.69 -18.64
C ASP A 157 -10.00 13.50 -17.70
N TYR A 158 -10.01 14.17 -16.56
CA TYR A 158 -8.95 14.08 -15.57
C TYR A 158 -9.51 13.95 -14.16
N LEU A 159 -9.05 12.93 -13.43
CA LEU A 159 -9.32 12.77 -11.99
C LEU A 159 -8.10 13.15 -11.18
N GLU A 160 -8.26 14.14 -10.32
CA GLU A 160 -7.26 14.54 -9.34
C GLU A 160 -7.57 13.89 -7.99
N PHE A 161 -6.68 13.00 -7.53
CA PHE A 161 -6.80 12.40 -6.20
C PHE A 161 -5.43 12.10 -5.57
N GLY A 162 -5.41 11.97 -4.27
CA GLY A 162 -4.19 11.72 -3.51
C GLY A 162 -3.25 12.93 -3.51
N ARG A 163 -1.92 12.75 -3.70
CA ARG A 163 -0.92 13.81 -3.49
C ARG A 163 -0.46 14.53 -4.77
N CYS A 164 -1.01 14.20 -5.93
CA CYS A 164 -0.55 14.77 -7.21
C CYS A 164 -0.79 16.27 -7.33
N SER A 165 -1.78 16.84 -6.62
CA SER A 165 -2.03 18.28 -6.55
C SER A 165 -0.85 19.13 -6.05
N ARG A 166 0.15 18.51 -5.44
CA ARG A 166 1.39 19.19 -5.04
C ARG A 166 2.33 19.51 -6.21
N ILE A 167 2.19 18.79 -7.31
CA ILE A 167 3.06 18.92 -8.49
C ILE A 167 2.30 19.55 -9.65
N VAL A 168 1.01 19.20 -9.81
CA VAL A 168 0.18 19.65 -10.92
C VAL A 168 -1.03 20.39 -10.36
N ASP A 169 -1.18 21.64 -10.76
CA ASP A 169 -2.30 22.51 -10.39
C ASP A 169 -3.40 22.41 -11.46
N SER A 170 -4.38 21.54 -11.22
CA SER A 170 -5.49 21.32 -12.15
C SER A 170 -6.41 22.52 -12.34
N SER A 171 -6.33 23.55 -11.46
CA SER A 171 -7.09 24.80 -11.61
C SER A 171 -6.65 25.63 -12.82
N LYS A 172 -5.45 25.33 -13.35
CA LYS A 172 -4.87 26.00 -14.54
C LYS A 172 -5.15 25.26 -15.85
N PHE A 173 -5.89 24.15 -15.82
CA PHE A 173 -6.20 23.41 -17.02
C PHE A 173 -7.18 24.15 -17.90
N ASP A 174 -7.09 23.87 -19.21
CA ASP A 174 -8.02 24.41 -20.20
C ASP A 174 -9.47 24.02 -19.84
N SER A 175 -10.40 24.95 -20.07
CA SER A 175 -11.82 24.76 -19.76
C SER A 175 -12.49 23.60 -20.53
N SER A 176 -11.86 23.10 -21.59
CA SER A 176 -12.31 21.91 -22.34
C SER A 176 -11.99 20.60 -21.60
N ILE A 177 -11.15 20.62 -20.56
CA ILE A 177 -10.81 19.45 -19.74
C ILE A 177 -11.79 19.36 -18.58
N ARG A 178 -12.58 18.29 -18.53
CA ARG A 178 -13.52 18.00 -17.43
C ARG A 178 -12.76 17.40 -16.27
N VAL A 179 -12.47 18.23 -15.26
CA VAL A 179 -11.74 17.86 -14.04
C VAL A 179 -12.71 17.45 -12.94
N LEU A 180 -12.43 16.31 -12.30
CA LEU A 180 -12.99 15.96 -11.00
C LEU A 180 -11.85 15.90 -9.98
N SER A 181 -11.96 16.67 -8.88
CA SER A 181 -10.92 16.70 -7.83
C SER A 181 -11.46 16.21 -6.51
N SER A 182 -10.76 15.26 -5.88
CA SER A 182 -11.07 14.76 -4.54
C SER A 182 -10.85 15.79 -3.42
N PHE A 183 -10.17 16.88 -3.71
CA PHE A 183 -9.94 17.99 -2.78
C PHE A 183 -11.09 18.99 -2.71
N ASN A 184 -12.05 18.88 -3.61
CA ASN A 184 -13.26 19.68 -3.53
C ASN A 184 -14.29 18.95 -2.65
N GLU A 185 -14.67 19.55 -1.53
CA GLU A 185 -15.66 19.00 -0.59
C GLU A 185 -17.00 18.65 -1.26
N LYS A 186 -17.34 19.30 -2.38
CA LYS A 186 -18.55 19.04 -3.17
C LYS A 186 -18.35 17.95 -4.24
N SER A 187 -17.19 17.32 -4.31
CA SER A 187 -16.86 16.32 -5.35
C SER A 187 -17.65 15.02 -5.24
N GLY A 188 -18.26 14.74 -4.09
CA GLY A 188 -18.94 13.46 -3.83
C GLY A 188 -17.99 12.26 -3.65
N LEU A 189 -16.69 12.50 -3.47
CA LEU A 189 -15.67 11.44 -3.29
C LEU A 189 -15.41 11.20 -1.80
N ALA A 190 -16.47 10.93 -1.03
CA ALA A 190 -16.37 10.76 0.43
C ALA A 190 -15.95 9.34 0.83
N THR A 191 -16.21 8.35 0.00
CA THR A 191 -15.95 6.93 0.31
C THR A 191 -15.02 6.29 -0.70
N ARG A 192 -14.46 5.11 -0.34
CA ARG A 192 -13.66 4.30 -1.27
C ARG A 192 -14.48 3.89 -2.51
N THR A 193 -15.76 3.57 -2.33
CA THR A 193 -16.65 3.21 -3.44
C THR A 193 -16.83 4.40 -4.40
N ASP A 194 -16.96 5.61 -3.88
CA ASP A 194 -17.08 6.82 -4.71
C ASP A 194 -15.79 7.04 -5.54
N LEU A 195 -14.62 6.81 -4.90
CA LEU A 195 -13.33 6.91 -5.61
C LEU A 195 -13.21 5.85 -6.72
N ILE A 196 -13.59 4.60 -6.45
CA ILE A 196 -13.57 3.53 -7.46
C ILE A 196 -14.50 3.89 -8.63
N ASN A 197 -15.70 4.38 -8.34
CA ASN A 197 -16.63 4.82 -9.37
C ASN A 197 -16.09 6.01 -10.18
N ALA A 198 -15.43 6.96 -9.53
CA ALA A 198 -14.79 8.09 -10.20
C ALA A 198 -13.65 7.63 -11.10
N LEU A 199 -12.79 6.73 -10.63
CA LEU A 199 -11.69 6.15 -11.40
C LEU A 199 -12.22 5.42 -12.66
N SER A 200 -13.28 4.60 -12.53
CA SER A 200 -13.87 3.85 -13.65
C SER A 200 -14.55 4.76 -14.68
N ASN A 201 -14.88 6.00 -14.31
CA ASN A 201 -15.45 7.03 -15.20
C ASN A 201 -14.43 8.06 -15.70
N SER A 202 -13.17 7.96 -15.28
CA SER A 202 -12.10 8.90 -15.63
C SER A 202 -11.20 8.33 -16.72
N LYS A 203 -10.76 9.18 -17.66
CA LYS A 203 -9.83 8.82 -18.73
C LYS A 203 -8.39 8.80 -18.25
N ILE A 204 -8.00 9.85 -17.50
CA ILE A 204 -6.62 10.12 -17.12
C ILE A 204 -6.55 10.42 -15.61
N THR A 205 -5.51 9.96 -14.97
CA THR A 205 -5.07 10.43 -13.65
C THR A 205 -3.55 10.54 -13.60
N ILE A 206 -3.03 11.43 -12.76
CA ILE A 206 -1.58 11.53 -12.55
C ILE A 206 -1.14 10.52 -11.49
N ALA A 207 -0.17 9.68 -11.87
CA ALA A 207 0.44 8.69 -11.01
C ALA A 207 1.94 8.97 -10.86
N LEU A 208 2.31 9.48 -9.69
CA LEU A 208 3.67 9.79 -9.28
C LEU A 208 3.96 9.15 -7.93
N THR A 209 5.19 8.73 -7.71
CA THR A 209 5.60 8.09 -6.45
C THR A 209 5.75 9.11 -5.32
N ARG A 210 5.98 8.65 -4.11
CA ARG A 210 6.28 9.56 -3.00
C ARG A 210 7.60 10.27 -3.22
N LEU A 211 8.55 9.65 -3.90
CA LEU A 211 9.82 10.28 -4.24
C LEU A 211 9.62 11.55 -5.08
N ASP A 212 8.65 11.56 -5.99
CA ASP A 212 8.32 12.73 -6.80
C ASP A 212 7.53 13.79 -6.02
N ASN A 213 6.58 13.34 -5.18
CA ASN A 213 5.63 14.22 -4.49
C ASN A 213 6.13 14.77 -3.15
N GLN A 214 6.99 14.03 -2.46
CA GLN A 214 7.51 14.32 -1.12
C GLN A 214 8.92 13.74 -0.96
N PRO A 215 9.91 14.22 -1.75
CA PRO A 215 11.27 13.68 -1.74
C PRO A 215 11.94 13.77 -0.35
N GLU A 216 11.55 14.76 0.45
CA GLU A 216 12.02 14.97 1.82
C GLU A 216 11.55 13.88 2.81
N ILE A 217 10.50 13.13 2.45
CA ILE A 217 10.00 11.99 3.25
C ILE A 217 10.53 10.68 2.67
N ALA A 218 10.55 10.60 1.35
CA ALA A 218 10.97 9.39 0.63
C ALA A 218 12.48 9.13 0.77
N GLU A 219 13.29 10.19 0.85
CA GLU A 219 14.76 10.13 1.01
C GLU A 219 15.41 9.10 0.06
N GLY A 220 15.00 9.12 -1.21
CA GLY A 220 15.50 8.22 -2.25
C GLY A 220 14.75 6.89 -2.40
N ILE A 221 13.81 6.57 -1.52
CA ILE A 221 12.99 5.36 -1.64
C ILE A 221 11.89 5.57 -2.69
N ASP A 222 11.92 4.72 -3.70
CA ASP A 222 10.96 4.68 -4.80
C ASP A 222 10.25 3.33 -4.80
N THR A 223 9.00 3.29 -4.33
CA THR A 223 8.30 2.03 -4.06
C THR A 223 6.91 2.00 -4.65
N LEU A 224 6.44 0.78 -4.96
CA LEU A 224 5.07 0.50 -5.36
C LEU A 224 4.10 0.91 -4.26
N THR A 225 3.01 1.57 -4.64
CA THR A 225 1.90 1.92 -3.75
C THR A 225 0.58 1.40 -4.32
N GLN A 226 -0.43 1.25 -3.47
CA GLN A 226 -1.77 0.79 -3.87
C GLN A 226 -2.38 1.60 -5.02
N ARG A 227 -2.02 2.88 -5.15
CA ARG A 227 -2.51 3.75 -6.21
C ARG A 227 -2.31 3.18 -7.61
N TYR A 228 -1.16 2.55 -7.87
CA TYR A 228 -0.92 1.95 -9.18
C TYR A 228 -1.91 0.82 -9.45
N TRP A 229 -2.18 -0.03 -8.46
CA TRP A 229 -3.18 -1.09 -8.59
C TRP A 229 -4.61 -0.53 -8.76
N GLU A 230 -4.98 0.50 -7.98
CA GLU A 230 -6.28 1.19 -8.10
C GLU A 230 -6.50 1.70 -9.51
N CYS A 231 -5.51 2.40 -10.06
CA CYS A 231 -5.58 2.97 -11.40
C CYS A 231 -5.60 1.89 -12.49
N MET A 232 -4.71 0.89 -12.40
CA MET A 232 -4.64 -0.21 -13.36
C MET A 232 -5.95 -1.01 -13.39
N LEU A 233 -6.51 -1.37 -12.22
CA LEU A 233 -7.79 -2.08 -12.13
C LEU A 233 -8.96 -1.29 -12.66
N SER A 234 -8.96 0.02 -12.48
CA SER A 234 -10.01 0.91 -13.00
C SER A 234 -9.87 1.20 -14.50
N GLY A 235 -8.77 0.76 -15.13
CA GLY A 235 -8.50 1.00 -16.55
C GLY A 235 -8.37 2.49 -16.90
N VAL A 236 -7.87 3.32 -15.98
CA VAL A 236 -7.55 4.72 -16.21
C VAL A 236 -6.12 4.85 -16.74
N ILE A 237 -5.87 5.81 -17.63
CA ILE A 237 -4.51 6.11 -18.09
C ILE A 237 -3.71 6.70 -16.92
N LEU A 238 -2.60 6.05 -16.57
CA LEU A 238 -1.65 6.55 -15.58
C LEU A 238 -0.69 7.51 -16.29
N LEU A 239 -0.96 8.81 -16.20
CA LEU A 239 -0.05 9.83 -16.70
C LEU A 239 0.98 10.12 -15.61
N GLY A 240 2.23 9.72 -15.80
CA GLY A 240 3.22 9.87 -14.73
C GLY A 240 4.46 9.05 -14.91
N ARG A 241 4.88 8.42 -13.83
CA ARG A 241 6.03 7.53 -13.76
C ARG A 241 5.73 6.37 -12.82
N ALA A 242 6.06 5.16 -13.23
CA ALA A 242 6.05 4.00 -12.36
C ALA A 242 7.37 3.86 -11.57
N PRO A 243 7.34 3.37 -10.32
CA PRO A 243 8.57 2.98 -9.64
C PRO A 243 9.18 1.76 -10.32
N GLN A 244 10.52 1.67 -10.32
CA GLN A 244 11.22 0.54 -10.92
C GLN A 244 10.77 -0.81 -10.34
N GLU A 245 10.47 -0.83 -9.05
CA GLU A 245 9.91 -2.00 -8.35
C GLU A 245 8.64 -2.54 -9.03
N LEU A 246 7.74 -1.67 -9.49
CA LEU A 246 6.55 -2.09 -10.21
C LEU A 246 6.89 -2.61 -11.61
N ILE A 247 7.76 -1.89 -12.34
CA ILE A 247 8.19 -2.28 -13.69
C ILE A 247 8.83 -3.66 -13.67
N ASP A 248 9.75 -3.91 -12.73
CA ASP A 248 10.41 -5.20 -12.56
C ASP A 248 9.42 -6.30 -12.20
N PHE A 249 8.41 -5.97 -11.39
CA PHE A 249 7.42 -6.92 -10.92
C PHE A 249 6.43 -7.35 -12.01
N ILE A 250 6.00 -6.43 -12.89
CA ILE A 250 5.01 -6.73 -13.95
C ILE A 250 5.63 -6.91 -15.35
N GLY A 251 6.92 -6.56 -15.52
CA GLY A 251 7.68 -6.76 -16.75
C GLY A 251 7.51 -5.69 -17.83
N TYR A 252 6.85 -4.55 -17.51
CA TYR A 252 6.70 -3.41 -18.43
C TYR A 252 6.34 -2.12 -17.66
N ASP A 253 6.47 -0.95 -18.32
CA ASP A 253 6.01 0.32 -17.75
C ASP A 253 4.50 0.49 -18.00
N PRO A 254 3.64 0.56 -16.95
CA PRO A 254 2.19 0.73 -17.10
C PRO A 254 1.77 2.17 -17.32
N THR A 255 2.71 3.14 -17.38
CA THR A 255 2.42 4.57 -17.40
C THR A 255 2.63 5.19 -18.79
N VAL A 256 2.00 6.33 -19.00
CA VAL A 256 2.36 7.28 -20.05
C VAL A 256 3.24 8.33 -19.40
N GLN A 257 4.46 8.51 -19.90
CA GLN A 257 5.42 9.47 -19.36
C GLN A 257 4.84 10.88 -19.32
N ILE A 258 4.85 11.52 -18.15
CA ILE A 258 4.34 12.88 -17.99
C ILE A 258 5.33 13.93 -18.47
N ASN A 259 4.83 14.95 -19.16
CA ASN A 259 5.56 16.18 -19.43
C ASN A 259 5.13 17.27 -18.44
N LEU A 260 5.88 17.43 -17.35
CA LEU A 260 5.57 18.40 -16.29
C LEU A 260 5.64 19.87 -16.76
N GLN A 261 6.29 20.15 -17.90
CA GLN A 261 6.36 21.52 -18.46
C GLN A 261 5.07 21.91 -19.18
N ASP A 262 4.34 20.92 -19.72
CA ASP A 262 3.10 21.16 -20.47
C ASP A 262 2.09 20.02 -20.32
N VAL A 263 1.63 19.80 -19.09
CA VAL A 263 0.65 18.77 -18.74
C VAL A 263 -0.69 19.03 -19.44
N ASN A 264 -1.05 20.31 -19.57
CA ASN A 264 -2.33 20.72 -20.16
C ASN A 264 -2.45 20.25 -21.63
N SER A 265 -1.49 20.61 -22.47
CA SER A 265 -1.48 20.16 -23.88
C SER A 265 -1.36 18.64 -24.00
N GLN A 266 -0.63 17.99 -23.09
CA GLN A 266 -0.53 16.54 -23.09
C GLN A 266 -1.87 15.86 -22.78
N ILE A 267 -2.64 16.36 -21.83
CA ILE A 267 -3.99 15.85 -21.52
C ILE A 267 -4.92 16.04 -22.73
N ILE A 268 -4.89 17.20 -23.39
CA ILE A 268 -5.67 17.46 -24.60
C ILE A 268 -5.31 16.46 -25.69
N HIS A 269 -4.01 16.28 -25.96
CA HIS A 269 -3.53 15.31 -26.96
C HIS A 269 -3.99 13.88 -26.66
N ILE A 270 -3.93 13.44 -25.40
CA ILE A 270 -4.39 12.10 -24.98
C ILE A 270 -5.90 11.97 -25.22
N LYS A 271 -6.69 13.02 -24.91
CA LYS A 271 -8.15 13.03 -25.17
C LYS A 271 -8.48 12.86 -26.66
N GLU A 272 -7.79 13.59 -27.51
CA GLU A 272 -8.00 13.56 -28.97
C GLU A 272 -7.64 12.19 -29.57
N ASN A 273 -6.67 11.48 -28.95
CA ASN A 273 -6.17 10.18 -29.39
C ASN A 273 -6.55 9.05 -28.43
N ILE A 274 -7.64 9.17 -27.70
CA ILE A 274 -7.98 8.33 -26.54
C ILE A 274 -8.02 6.82 -26.86
N GLU A 275 -8.43 6.44 -28.05
CA GLU A 275 -8.54 5.04 -28.45
C GLU A 275 -7.18 4.35 -28.59
N SER A 276 -6.11 5.10 -28.90
CA SER A 276 -4.75 4.56 -29.00
C SER A 276 -4.20 4.06 -27.66
N TYR A 277 -4.77 4.49 -26.55
CA TYR A 277 -4.37 4.09 -25.19
C TYR A 277 -5.19 2.90 -24.64
N GLN A 278 -6.23 2.46 -25.37
CA GLN A 278 -7.11 1.40 -24.87
C GLN A 278 -6.38 0.08 -24.63
N GLU A 279 -5.47 -0.30 -25.53
CA GLU A 279 -4.68 -1.53 -25.39
C GLU A 279 -3.80 -1.51 -24.13
N LEU A 280 -3.15 -0.36 -23.82
CA LEU A 280 -2.35 -0.21 -22.61
C LEU A 280 -3.19 -0.38 -21.34
N VAL A 281 -4.35 0.27 -21.27
CA VAL A 281 -5.19 0.18 -20.06
C VAL A 281 -5.84 -1.20 -19.92
N ASP A 282 -6.20 -1.87 -21.00
CA ASP A 282 -6.72 -3.23 -20.99
C ASP A 282 -5.62 -4.21 -20.47
N LYS A 283 -4.37 -4.06 -20.95
CA LYS A 283 -3.21 -4.80 -20.45
C LYS A 283 -2.95 -4.55 -18.96
N ASN A 284 -2.96 -3.27 -18.56
CA ASN A 284 -2.78 -2.88 -17.16
C ASN A 284 -3.82 -3.54 -16.26
N ARG A 285 -5.10 -3.48 -16.65
CA ARG A 285 -6.19 -4.10 -15.89
C ARG A 285 -6.01 -5.60 -15.76
N GLN A 286 -5.72 -6.31 -16.84
CA GLN A 286 -5.49 -7.75 -16.82
C GLN A 286 -4.32 -8.11 -15.89
N THR A 287 -3.21 -7.39 -15.98
CA THR A 287 -2.03 -7.58 -15.12
C THR A 287 -2.40 -7.37 -13.65
N ALA A 288 -3.13 -6.31 -13.34
CA ALA A 288 -3.54 -6.01 -11.97
C ALA A 288 -4.51 -7.05 -11.40
N LEU A 289 -5.43 -7.58 -12.21
CA LEU A 289 -6.30 -8.70 -11.80
C LEU A 289 -5.52 -9.99 -11.50
N GLN A 290 -4.43 -10.24 -12.23
CA GLN A 290 -3.60 -11.43 -12.06
C GLN A 290 -2.62 -11.30 -10.88
N LEU A 291 -2.04 -10.13 -10.65
CA LEU A 291 -0.90 -9.95 -9.76
C LEU A 291 -1.19 -9.03 -8.55
N GLY A 292 -2.23 -8.21 -8.59
CA GLY A 292 -2.46 -7.15 -7.62
C GLY A 292 -3.26 -7.54 -6.36
N ASP A 293 -3.70 -8.79 -6.22
CA ASP A 293 -4.60 -9.17 -5.13
C ASP A 293 -3.87 -9.55 -3.84
N TRP A 294 -4.42 -9.10 -2.69
CA TRP A 294 -3.92 -9.49 -1.36
C TRP A 294 -3.94 -10.99 -1.11
N LYS A 295 -4.85 -11.74 -1.74
CA LYS A 295 -4.89 -13.20 -1.64
C LYS A 295 -3.58 -13.86 -2.05
N LEU A 296 -2.90 -13.30 -3.04
CA LEU A 296 -1.60 -13.80 -3.51
C LEU A 296 -0.51 -13.53 -2.47
N ARG A 297 -0.50 -12.33 -1.89
CA ARG A 297 0.48 -11.94 -0.87
C ARG A 297 0.32 -12.75 0.40
N ILE A 298 -0.92 -13.00 0.82
CA ILE A 298 -1.19 -13.84 1.99
C ILE A 298 -0.74 -15.29 1.76
N LYS A 299 -0.95 -15.84 0.57
CA LYS A 299 -0.44 -17.19 0.24
C LYS A 299 1.08 -17.24 0.30
N GLU A 300 1.76 -16.21 -0.19
CA GLU A 300 3.21 -16.08 -0.15
C GLU A 300 3.72 -15.97 1.29
N ILE A 301 3.15 -15.09 2.10
CA ILE A 301 3.47 -14.94 3.52
C ILE A 301 3.29 -16.27 4.25
N ARG A 302 2.18 -16.98 4.03
CA ARG A 302 1.93 -18.28 4.66
C ARG A 302 2.97 -19.31 4.27
N LYS A 303 3.34 -19.37 2.99
CA LYS A 303 4.40 -20.28 2.51
C LYS A 303 5.73 -19.98 3.22
N ILE A 304 6.15 -18.71 3.25
CA ILE A 304 7.38 -18.29 3.94
C ILE A 304 7.36 -18.71 5.42
N LEU A 305 6.25 -18.45 6.11
CA LEU A 305 6.13 -18.81 7.52
C LEU A 305 6.20 -20.31 7.77
N LEU A 306 5.57 -21.12 6.90
CA LEU A 306 5.67 -22.60 6.95
C LEU A 306 7.10 -23.06 6.71
N ASP A 307 7.79 -22.51 5.70
CA ASP A 307 9.19 -22.84 5.37
C ASP A 307 10.14 -22.48 6.53
N LEU A 308 9.80 -21.46 7.33
CA LEU A 308 10.51 -21.09 8.56
C LEU A 308 10.12 -21.96 9.78
N GLY A 309 9.24 -22.94 9.61
CA GLY A 309 8.84 -23.89 10.66
C GLY A 309 7.76 -23.37 11.62
N TYR A 310 7.01 -22.33 11.23
CA TYR A 310 5.81 -21.93 11.99
C TYR A 310 4.64 -22.85 11.62
N SER A 311 3.71 -23.04 12.57
CA SER A 311 2.38 -23.59 12.31
C SER A 311 1.37 -22.45 12.14
N LEU A 312 0.40 -22.62 11.24
CA LEU A 312 -0.57 -21.59 10.86
C LEU A 312 -1.98 -22.01 11.24
#